data_dd4ac661082e238618ea151e6b0d5cfe
#
_entry.id   dd4ac661082e238618ea151e6b0d5cfe
#
_cell.length_a   1.000
_cell.length_b   1.000
_cell.length_c   1.000
_cell.angle_alpha   90.00
_cell.angle_beta   90.00
_cell.angle_gamma   90.00
#
_symmetry.space_group_name_H-M   'P 1'
#
loop_
_entity.id
_entity.type
_entity.pdbx_description
1 polymer ?
#
loop_
_entity_poly.entity_id
_entity_poly.type
_entity_poly.pdbx_seq_one_letter_code
_entity_poly.pdbx_strand_id
1 'polypeptide(L)'
;MSSRVVVSGPTSWNRIVQVDHLPEPVPHMQFALGDHETVGGTSAGKALGLAALGRPVELFTVIGSDPDGDRLRAILAGVAGLELDLVDGVRTERHLNLMTEAGERVSIYLSTPDDRPSPADRRLEAAMTDAAVIVLDLSERSRRLIPTARAAGRPIWTDLHDYDGTSEYHQPFLDAADVVFMNADRIGEPMPFLRRVVGNGARLAVCTLGADGAIAVSSDGATVVEHRVDAVPVDVIDANGAGDAFMSGVLHAMLDGADVDAALEAGARHAASVLVTRHLHPSLDAILG
;
A
#
# COMPACT_ATOMS: atom_id res chain seq x y z
N MET A 1 -24.96 5.21 3.52
CA MET A 1 -24.10 4.16 2.91
C MET A 1 -22.90 3.95 3.83
N SER A 2 -22.31 2.77 3.90
CA SER A 2 -21.11 2.52 4.70
C SER A 2 -19.99 3.47 4.25
N SER A 3 -19.20 4.00 5.19
CA SER A 3 -17.96 4.76 4.90
C SER A 3 -16.71 3.93 5.17
N ARG A 4 -16.88 2.65 5.54
CA ARG A 4 -15.79 1.73 5.90
C ARG A 4 -15.04 1.28 4.66
N VAL A 5 -13.71 1.26 4.76
CA VAL A 5 -12.82 0.66 3.77
C VAL A 5 -12.34 -0.68 4.28
N VAL A 6 -12.40 -1.70 3.43
CA VAL A 6 -11.81 -3.02 3.71
C VAL A 6 -10.48 -3.11 2.97
N VAL A 7 -9.41 -3.38 3.70
CA VAL A 7 -8.06 -3.57 3.15
C VAL A 7 -7.65 -5.03 3.36
N SER A 8 -7.26 -5.72 2.31
CA SER A 8 -6.74 -7.11 2.37
C SER A 8 -5.35 -7.17 1.76
N GLY A 9 -4.39 -7.66 2.54
CA GLY A 9 -3.03 -7.84 2.05
C GLY A 9 -1.97 -7.88 3.14
N PRO A 10 -0.69 -7.61 2.79
CA PRO A 10 0.44 -7.87 3.66
C PRO A 10 0.60 -6.85 4.79
N THR A 11 0.99 -7.38 5.93
CA THR A 11 1.57 -6.67 7.05
C THR A 11 2.84 -7.39 7.44
N SER A 12 3.93 -6.69 7.65
CA SER A 12 5.23 -7.27 7.90
C SER A 12 5.95 -6.63 9.10
N TRP A 13 6.90 -7.36 9.67
CA TRP A 13 7.88 -6.83 10.59
C TRP A 13 9.18 -6.61 9.86
N ASN A 14 9.57 -5.36 9.70
CA ASN A 14 10.71 -4.98 8.87
C ASN A 14 11.89 -4.54 9.72
N ARG A 15 13.09 -4.94 9.29
CA ARG A 15 14.34 -4.32 9.73
C ARG A 15 14.84 -3.41 8.63
N ILE A 16 14.95 -2.12 8.93
CA ILE A 16 15.55 -1.11 8.06
C ILE A 16 17.01 -0.96 8.45
N VAL A 17 17.90 -1.08 7.48
CA VAL A 17 19.34 -0.89 7.66
C VAL A 17 19.76 0.27 6.76
N GLN A 18 20.21 1.34 7.37
CA GLN A 18 20.73 2.51 6.66
C GLN A 18 22.17 2.24 6.22
N VAL A 19 22.43 2.48 4.95
CA VAL A 19 23.76 2.31 4.33
C VAL A 19 24.12 3.57 3.54
N ASP A 20 25.40 3.82 3.35
CA ASP A 20 25.91 4.94 2.55
C ASP A 20 25.68 4.74 1.04
N HIS A 21 25.70 3.49 0.59
CA HIS A 21 25.37 3.06 -0.78
C HIS A 21 24.83 1.62 -0.75
N LEU A 22 24.08 1.20 -1.77
CA LEU A 22 23.63 -0.19 -1.88
C LEU A 22 24.81 -1.12 -2.16
N PRO A 23 24.83 -2.35 -1.56
CA PRO A 23 25.95 -3.27 -1.73
C PRO A 23 26.13 -3.69 -3.19
N GLU A 24 27.38 -3.72 -3.64
CA GLU A 24 27.73 -4.31 -4.94
C GLU A 24 27.54 -5.84 -4.91
N PRO A 25 27.22 -6.48 -6.05
CA PRO A 25 27.02 -7.93 -6.12
C PRO A 25 28.36 -8.71 -6.14
N VAL A 26 29.29 -8.35 -5.26
CA VAL A 26 30.60 -8.99 -5.06
C VAL A 26 30.85 -9.19 -3.57
N PRO A 27 31.66 -10.20 -3.17
CA PRO A 27 32.00 -10.39 -1.76
C PRO A 27 32.78 -9.20 -1.19
N HIS A 28 32.19 -8.50 -0.22
CA HIS A 28 32.81 -7.38 0.51
C HIS A 28 32.19 -7.22 1.89
N MET A 29 32.77 -6.35 2.69
CA MET A 29 32.20 -5.92 3.97
C MET A 29 31.72 -4.47 3.86
N GLN A 30 30.53 -4.18 4.41
CA GLN A 30 29.98 -2.85 4.48
C GLN A 30 29.44 -2.61 5.89
N PHE A 31 29.62 -1.40 6.42
CA PHE A 31 29.07 -1.03 7.73
C PHE A 31 27.75 -0.31 7.55
N ALA A 32 26.77 -0.68 8.37
CA ALA A 32 25.55 0.07 8.49
C ALA A 32 25.82 1.43 9.17
N LEU A 33 25.14 2.48 8.72
CA LEU A 33 25.09 3.78 9.39
C LEU A 33 24.18 3.75 10.61
N GLY A 34 23.18 2.86 10.60
CA GLY A 34 22.23 2.61 11.68
C GLY A 34 21.21 1.57 11.27
N ASP A 35 20.40 1.12 12.21
CA ASP A 35 19.29 0.24 11.93
C ASP A 35 18.16 0.42 12.94
N HIS A 36 16.95 0.05 12.54
CA HIS A 36 15.78 -0.01 13.42
C HIS A 36 14.77 -1.04 12.90
N GLU A 37 13.85 -1.42 13.78
CA GLU A 37 12.73 -2.29 13.42
C GLU A 37 11.43 -1.47 13.38
N THR A 38 10.53 -1.83 12.48
CA THR A 38 9.25 -1.13 12.29
C THR A 38 8.17 -2.04 11.70
N VAL A 39 6.93 -1.62 11.84
CA VAL A 39 5.80 -2.17 11.06
C VAL A 39 6.05 -1.86 9.59
N GLY A 40 5.79 -2.84 8.74
CA GLY A 40 5.83 -2.73 7.29
C GLY A 40 4.62 -3.39 6.64
N GLY A 41 4.67 -3.50 5.33
CA GLY A 41 3.57 -4.04 4.51
C GLY A 41 2.63 -2.94 4.04
N THR A 42 2.36 -2.98 2.74
CA THR A 42 1.62 -1.92 2.05
C THR A 42 0.18 -1.78 2.54
N SER A 43 -0.44 -2.91 2.91
CA SER A 43 -1.80 -2.89 3.47
C SER A 43 -1.83 -2.26 4.86
N ALA A 44 -0.79 -2.48 5.68
CA ALA A 44 -0.67 -1.79 6.97
C ALA A 44 -0.48 -0.29 6.76
N GLY A 45 0.36 0.14 5.79
CA GLY A 45 0.57 1.55 5.45
C GLY A 45 -0.74 2.24 5.05
N LYS A 46 -1.51 1.62 4.16
CA LYS A 46 -2.82 2.14 3.73
C LYS A 46 -3.83 2.19 4.88
N ALA A 47 -3.88 1.15 5.71
CA ALA A 47 -4.80 1.12 6.85
C ALA A 47 -4.46 2.17 7.91
N LEU A 48 -3.17 2.36 8.22
CA LEU A 48 -2.69 3.42 9.13
C LEU A 48 -3.02 4.81 8.57
N GLY A 49 -2.77 5.04 7.28
CA GLY A 49 -3.09 6.30 6.61
C GLY A 49 -4.59 6.62 6.65
N LEU A 50 -5.46 5.64 6.32
CA LEU A 50 -6.91 5.81 6.37
C LEU A 50 -7.40 6.07 7.80
N ALA A 51 -6.90 5.32 8.79
CA ALA A 51 -7.26 5.52 10.19
C ALA A 51 -6.87 6.92 10.69
N ALA A 52 -5.67 7.41 10.32
CA ALA A 52 -5.19 8.74 10.66
C ALA A 52 -6.05 9.85 10.05
N LEU A 53 -6.63 9.63 8.87
CA LEU A 53 -7.60 10.52 8.22
C LEU A 53 -9.01 10.40 8.81
N GLY A 54 -9.22 9.57 9.85
CA GLY A 54 -10.53 9.36 10.48
C GLY A 54 -11.48 8.48 9.68
N ARG A 55 -10.99 7.75 8.68
CA ARG A 55 -11.78 6.82 7.89
C ARG A 55 -11.89 5.46 8.61
N PRO A 56 -13.09 4.94 8.90
CA PRO A 56 -13.22 3.58 9.41
C PRO A 56 -12.60 2.58 8.44
N VAL A 57 -11.62 1.82 8.92
CA VAL A 57 -10.88 0.85 8.11
C VAL A 57 -10.80 -0.50 8.83
N GLU A 58 -10.99 -1.57 8.09
CA GLU A 58 -10.81 -2.94 8.56
C GLU A 58 -9.70 -3.61 7.76
N LEU A 59 -8.62 -3.99 8.45
CA LEU A 59 -7.45 -4.61 7.86
C LEU A 59 -7.49 -6.13 8.05
N PHE A 60 -7.58 -6.86 6.96
CA PHE A 60 -7.45 -8.31 6.92
C PHE A 60 -6.04 -8.70 6.49
N THR A 61 -5.29 -9.25 7.40
CA THR A 61 -3.88 -9.61 7.16
C THR A 61 -3.51 -10.94 7.82
N VAL A 62 -2.49 -11.59 7.27
CA VAL A 62 -1.97 -12.85 7.82
C VAL A 62 -0.78 -12.53 8.72
N ILE A 63 -0.89 -12.92 9.99
CA ILE A 63 0.17 -12.75 10.99
C ILE A 63 0.51 -14.09 11.61
N GLY A 64 1.79 -14.40 11.72
CA GLY A 64 2.29 -15.63 12.31
C GLY A 64 2.08 -15.71 13.82
N SER A 65 2.11 -16.92 14.37
CA SER A 65 2.15 -17.18 15.81
C SER A 65 3.60 -17.22 16.29
N ASP A 66 4.29 -16.09 16.10
CA ASP A 66 5.70 -15.90 16.45
C ASP A 66 5.89 -14.52 17.13
N PRO A 67 7.07 -14.25 17.74
CA PRO A 67 7.30 -13.01 18.48
C PRO A 67 7.08 -11.72 17.66
N ASP A 68 7.38 -11.74 16.35
CA ASP A 68 7.16 -10.59 15.48
C ASP A 68 5.67 -10.39 15.19
N GLY A 69 4.92 -11.48 15.07
CA GLY A 69 3.45 -11.45 14.98
C GLY A 69 2.81 -10.89 16.24
N ASP A 70 3.30 -11.24 17.42
CA ASP A 70 2.80 -10.70 18.68
C ASP A 70 3.04 -9.20 18.81
N ARG A 71 4.22 -8.72 18.34
CA ARG A 71 4.52 -7.27 18.26
C ARG A 71 3.55 -6.54 17.33
N LEU A 72 3.36 -7.07 16.12
CA LEU A 72 2.42 -6.49 15.14
C LEU A 72 1.00 -6.40 15.69
N ARG A 73 0.51 -7.49 16.32
CA ARG A 73 -0.82 -7.50 16.96
C ARG A 73 -0.95 -6.41 18.01
N ALA A 74 0.03 -6.31 18.91
CA ALA A 74 0.01 -5.34 20.00
C ALA A 74 0.02 -3.89 19.48
N ILE A 75 0.85 -3.60 18.47
CA ILE A 75 0.98 -2.26 17.89
C ILE A 75 -0.29 -1.87 17.13
N LEU A 76 -0.76 -2.70 16.20
CA LEU A 76 -1.88 -2.38 15.33
C LEU A 76 -3.22 -2.35 16.08
N ALA A 77 -3.41 -3.20 17.10
CA ALA A 77 -4.60 -3.15 17.97
C ALA A 77 -4.71 -1.86 18.77
N GLY A 78 -3.60 -1.14 18.98
CA GLY A 78 -3.57 0.16 19.64
C GLY A 78 -3.93 1.35 18.76
N VAL A 79 -4.07 1.16 17.44
CA VAL A 79 -4.33 2.25 16.50
C VAL A 79 -5.83 2.59 16.47
N ALA A 80 -6.15 3.82 16.83
CA ALA A 80 -7.54 4.30 16.84
C ALA A 80 -8.15 4.30 15.42
N GLY A 81 -9.36 3.79 15.29
CA GLY A 81 -10.08 3.74 14.00
C GLY A 81 -9.69 2.58 13.07
N LEU A 82 -8.71 1.76 13.47
CA LEU A 82 -8.32 0.55 12.77
C LEU A 82 -8.96 -0.68 13.42
N GLU A 83 -9.80 -1.38 12.68
CA GLU A 83 -10.26 -2.73 13.04
C GLU A 83 -9.30 -3.75 12.41
N LEU A 84 -8.79 -4.67 13.22
CA LEU A 84 -7.80 -5.66 12.80
C LEU A 84 -8.44 -7.06 12.79
N ASP A 85 -8.59 -7.65 11.61
CA ASP A 85 -8.99 -9.04 11.45
C ASP A 85 -7.80 -9.90 11.03
N LEU A 86 -7.35 -10.72 11.96
CA LEU A 86 -6.16 -11.53 11.79
C LEU A 86 -6.49 -12.93 11.29
N VAL A 87 -5.69 -13.35 10.34
CA VAL A 87 -5.60 -14.74 9.92
C VAL A 87 -4.36 -15.34 10.51
N ASP A 88 -4.52 -16.40 11.28
CA ASP A 88 -3.37 -17.08 11.87
C ASP A 88 -2.54 -17.75 10.77
N GLY A 89 -1.31 -17.32 10.66
CA GLY A 89 -0.27 -17.89 9.81
C GLY A 89 0.76 -18.68 10.60
N VAL A 90 1.56 -19.47 9.91
CA VAL A 90 2.69 -20.19 10.52
C VAL A 90 3.83 -19.21 10.81
N ARG A 91 4.03 -18.22 9.91
CA ARG A 91 5.10 -17.22 10.01
C ARG A 91 4.57 -15.84 9.71
N THR A 92 5.08 -14.87 10.43
CA THR A 92 4.93 -13.46 10.12
C THR A 92 5.77 -13.09 8.90
N GLU A 93 5.24 -12.21 8.06
CA GLU A 93 6.00 -11.61 6.96
C GLU A 93 7.11 -10.74 7.53
N ARG A 94 8.33 -10.90 7.00
CA ARG A 94 9.51 -10.18 7.45
C ARG A 94 10.36 -9.73 6.28
N HIS A 95 10.80 -8.48 6.34
CA HIS A 95 11.73 -7.94 5.36
C HIS A 95 12.98 -7.38 6.05
N LEU A 96 14.09 -7.45 5.32
CA LEU A 96 15.27 -6.63 5.54
C LEU A 96 15.33 -5.62 4.39
N ASN A 97 15.28 -4.35 4.73
CA ASN A 97 15.40 -3.27 3.75
C ASN A 97 16.74 -2.58 3.93
N LEU A 98 17.58 -2.60 2.90
CA LEU A 98 18.76 -1.76 2.81
C LEU A 98 18.33 -0.44 2.17
N MET A 99 18.65 0.69 2.79
CA MET A 99 18.22 2.00 2.33
C MET A 99 19.36 3.00 2.39
N THR A 100 19.47 3.85 1.36
CA THR A 100 20.40 4.98 1.34
C THR A 100 19.68 6.28 1.68
N GLU A 101 20.44 7.32 2.06
CA GLU A 101 19.89 8.68 2.25
C GLU A 101 19.26 9.25 0.95
N ALA A 102 19.72 8.78 -0.21
CA ALA A 102 19.14 9.16 -1.51
C ALA A 102 17.79 8.47 -1.80
N GLY A 103 17.31 7.57 -0.93
CA GLY A 103 16.06 6.84 -1.09
C GLY A 103 16.16 5.57 -1.94
N GLU A 104 17.38 5.17 -2.36
CA GLU A 104 17.57 3.89 -3.02
C GLU A 104 17.30 2.75 -2.05
N ARG A 105 16.67 1.67 -2.53
CA ARG A 105 16.25 0.57 -1.67
C ARG A 105 16.46 -0.79 -2.30
N VAL A 106 16.89 -1.75 -1.48
CA VAL A 106 16.80 -3.19 -1.76
C VAL A 106 16.01 -3.85 -0.63
N SER A 107 14.89 -4.49 -0.98
CA SER A 107 14.05 -5.24 -0.04
C SER A 107 14.29 -6.73 -0.18
N ILE A 108 14.67 -7.38 0.92
CA ILE A 108 14.90 -8.82 1.00
C ILE A 108 13.78 -9.43 1.84
N TYR A 109 12.95 -10.26 1.23
CA TYR A 109 11.90 -11.00 1.91
C TYR A 109 12.53 -12.17 2.68
N LEU A 110 12.53 -12.09 4.00
CA LEU A 110 13.08 -13.13 4.88
C LEU A 110 12.07 -14.26 5.13
N SER A 111 10.79 -13.91 5.16
CA SER A 111 9.68 -14.85 5.23
C SER A 111 8.43 -14.22 4.64
N THR A 112 7.59 -15.03 4.04
CA THR A 112 6.23 -14.69 3.61
C THR A 112 5.25 -15.65 4.28
N PRO A 113 4.04 -15.20 4.64
CA PRO A 113 3.04 -16.08 5.21
C PRO A 113 2.51 -17.07 4.18
N ASP A 114 2.17 -18.28 4.65
CA ASP A 114 1.44 -19.23 3.83
C ASP A 114 -0.02 -18.77 3.67
N ASP A 115 -0.51 -18.69 2.43
CA ASP A 115 -1.94 -18.52 2.20
C ASP A 115 -2.65 -19.86 2.28
N ARG A 116 -3.64 -19.95 3.16
CA ARG A 116 -4.54 -21.10 3.29
C ARG A 116 -5.97 -20.62 3.48
N PRO A 117 -6.97 -21.30 2.90
CA PRO A 117 -8.36 -21.04 3.24
C PRO A 117 -8.58 -21.13 4.76
N SER A 118 -9.25 -20.13 5.32
CA SER A 118 -9.48 -20.03 6.75
C SER A 118 -10.90 -19.54 7.07
N PRO A 119 -11.39 -19.71 8.30
CA PRO A 119 -12.67 -19.12 8.72
C PRO A 119 -12.72 -17.60 8.55
N ALA A 120 -11.58 -16.90 8.57
CA ALA A 120 -11.49 -15.47 8.31
C ALA A 120 -11.90 -15.09 6.88
N ASP A 121 -11.85 -16.00 5.92
CA ASP A 121 -12.30 -15.72 4.54
C ASP A 121 -13.79 -15.35 4.50
N ARG A 122 -14.63 -16.00 5.33
CA ARG A 122 -16.06 -15.66 5.43
C ARG A 122 -16.29 -14.31 6.10
N ARG A 123 -15.46 -13.93 7.08
CA ARG A 123 -15.55 -12.60 7.69
C ARG A 123 -15.17 -11.53 6.68
N LEU A 124 -14.09 -11.77 5.93
CA LEU A 124 -13.66 -10.87 4.86
C LEU A 124 -14.72 -10.75 3.75
N GLU A 125 -15.36 -11.84 3.34
CA GLU A 125 -16.46 -11.84 2.37
C GLU A 125 -17.65 -10.97 2.86
N ALA A 126 -18.05 -11.13 4.13
CA ALA A 126 -19.10 -10.32 4.73
C ALA A 126 -18.68 -8.83 4.80
N ALA A 127 -17.46 -8.54 5.24
CA ALA A 127 -16.93 -7.18 5.30
C ALA A 127 -16.87 -6.52 3.91
N MET A 128 -16.43 -7.25 2.87
CA MET A 128 -16.41 -6.76 1.49
C MET A 128 -17.80 -6.37 0.99
N THR A 129 -18.84 -7.13 1.35
CA THR A 129 -20.22 -6.84 0.96
C THR A 129 -20.72 -5.51 1.53
N ASP A 130 -20.31 -5.16 2.73
CA ASP A 130 -20.70 -3.94 3.43
C ASP A 130 -19.74 -2.76 3.24
N ALA A 131 -18.61 -2.97 2.58
CA ALA A 131 -17.58 -1.94 2.35
C ALA A 131 -18.07 -0.81 1.43
N ALA A 132 -17.53 0.39 1.62
CA ALA A 132 -17.60 1.46 0.63
C ALA A 132 -16.61 1.20 -0.53
N VAL A 133 -15.41 0.71 -0.19
CA VAL A 133 -14.33 0.35 -1.12
C VAL A 133 -13.59 -0.86 -0.56
N ILE A 134 -13.16 -1.73 -1.47
CA ILE A 134 -12.29 -2.88 -1.19
C ILE A 134 -10.91 -2.56 -1.76
N VAL A 135 -9.87 -2.57 -0.90
CA VAL A 135 -8.47 -2.49 -1.32
C VAL A 135 -7.89 -3.91 -1.30
N LEU A 136 -7.46 -4.39 -2.47
CA LEU A 136 -6.77 -5.66 -2.63
C LEU A 136 -5.32 -5.40 -2.98
N ASP A 137 -4.43 -5.51 -2.00
CA ASP A 137 -3.00 -5.44 -2.24
C ASP A 137 -2.42 -6.79 -2.67
N LEU A 138 -1.25 -6.73 -3.30
CA LEU A 138 -0.56 -7.89 -3.87
C LEU A 138 -0.22 -8.91 -2.79
N SER A 139 -0.96 -9.99 -2.74
CA SER A 139 -0.71 -11.17 -1.92
C SER A 139 -1.42 -12.39 -2.51
N GLU A 140 -0.95 -13.58 -2.21
CA GLU A 140 -1.61 -14.81 -2.66
C GLU A 140 -3.04 -14.92 -2.11
N ARG A 141 -3.26 -14.48 -0.86
CA ARG A 141 -4.59 -14.43 -0.27
C ARG A 141 -5.52 -13.49 -1.03
N SER A 142 -5.10 -12.25 -1.25
CA SER A 142 -5.91 -11.28 -2.00
C SER A 142 -6.19 -11.78 -3.42
N ARG A 143 -5.19 -12.37 -4.08
CA ARG A 143 -5.35 -12.97 -5.42
C ARG A 143 -6.42 -14.06 -5.43
N ARG A 144 -6.40 -14.97 -4.45
CA ARG A 144 -7.39 -16.04 -4.31
C ARG A 144 -8.81 -15.50 -4.06
N LEU A 145 -8.94 -14.36 -3.38
CA LEU A 145 -10.21 -13.76 -3.01
C LEU A 145 -10.75 -12.73 -4.03
N ILE A 146 -10.07 -12.50 -5.15
CA ILE A 146 -10.57 -11.64 -6.24
C ILE A 146 -12.00 -12.01 -6.69
N PRO A 147 -12.36 -13.29 -6.92
CA PRO A 147 -13.72 -13.64 -7.28
C PRO A 147 -14.77 -13.23 -6.23
N THR A 148 -14.43 -13.36 -4.94
CA THR A 148 -15.27 -12.92 -3.82
C THR A 148 -15.44 -11.41 -3.81
N ALA A 149 -14.35 -10.65 -3.98
CA ALA A 149 -14.40 -9.19 -4.03
C ALA A 149 -15.25 -8.70 -5.22
N ARG A 150 -15.12 -9.30 -6.38
CA ARG A 150 -15.97 -8.98 -7.54
C ARG A 150 -17.46 -9.29 -7.26
N ALA A 151 -17.76 -10.40 -6.62
CA ALA A 151 -19.13 -10.77 -6.27
C ALA A 151 -19.77 -9.81 -5.25
N ALA A 152 -18.99 -9.13 -4.42
CA ALA A 152 -19.45 -8.10 -3.50
C ALA A 152 -19.99 -6.85 -4.20
N GLY A 153 -19.63 -6.61 -5.46
CA GLY A 153 -20.13 -5.49 -6.27
C GLY A 153 -19.72 -4.11 -5.75
N ARG A 154 -18.61 -4.03 -5.04
CA ARG A 154 -18.04 -2.78 -4.52
C ARG A 154 -16.83 -2.37 -5.34
N PRO A 155 -16.49 -1.06 -5.41
CA PRO A 155 -15.28 -0.63 -6.07
C PRO A 155 -14.05 -1.33 -5.51
N ILE A 156 -13.20 -1.86 -6.41
CA ILE A 156 -11.95 -2.54 -6.06
C ILE A 156 -10.79 -1.61 -6.44
N TRP A 157 -9.94 -1.34 -5.46
CA TRP A 157 -8.71 -0.59 -5.62
C TRP A 157 -7.52 -1.51 -5.43
N THR A 158 -6.48 -1.33 -6.22
CA THR A 158 -5.23 -2.09 -6.11
C THR A 158 -4.02 -1.20 -6.32
N ASP A 159 -2.91 -1.59 -5.70
CA ASP A 159 -1.61 -0.97 -5.90
C ASP A 159 -0.64 -2.03 -6.46
N LEU A 160 -0.14 -1.78 -7.65
CA LEU A 160 0.78 -2.66 -8.36
C LEU A 160 2.25 -2.40 -8.00
N HIS A 161 2.52 -1.40 -7.16
CA HIS A 161 3.87 -0.99 -6.73
C HIS A 161 4.81 -0.73 -7.92
N ASP A 162 5.97 -1.42 -7.94
CA ASP A 162 7.01 -1.33 -8.96
C ASP A 162 6.73 -2.23 -10.17
N TYR A 163 5.49 -2.24 -10.67
CA TYR A 163 5.09 -3.05 -11.83
C TYR A 163 5.88 -2.66 -13.09
N ASP A 164 6.40 -3.67 -13.77
CA ASP A 164 7.24 -3.49 -14.98
C ASP A 164 6.45 -3.50 -16.30
N GLY A 165 5.13 -3.60 -16.24
CA GLY A 165 4.25 -3.67 -17.41
C GLY A 165 4.07 -5.07 -17.99
N THR A 166 4.74 -6.11 -17.46
CA THR A 166 4.79 -7.46 -18.06
C THR A 166 4.52 -8.60 -17.08
N SER A 167 4.71 -8.40 -15.77
CA SER A 167 4.58 -9.44 -14.76
C SER A 167 3.17 -10.05 -14.71
N GLU A 168 3.06 -11.34 -15.00
CA GLU A 168 1.81 -12.10 -15.01
C GLU A 168 1.17 -12.19 -13.60
N TYR A 169 1.96 -12.08 -12.54
CA TYR A 169 1.47 -12.11 -11.17
C TYR A 169 0.47 -10.97 -10.89
N HIS A 170 0.70 -9.79 -11.47
CA HIS A 170 -0.13 -8.60 -11.27
C HIS A 170 -1.41 -8.61 -12.10
N GLN A 171 -1.46 -9.39 -13.19
CA GLN A 171 -2.56 -9.34 -14.15
C GLN A 171 -3.95 -9.59 -13.50
N PRO A 172 -4.16 -10.59 -12.60
CA PRO A 172 -5.47 -10.80 -11.98
C PRO A 172 -5.96 -9.59 -11.16
N PHE A 173 -5.04 -8.87 -10.49
CA PHE A 173 -5.38 -7.65 -9.75
C PHE A 173 -5.75 -6.52 -10.69
N LEU A 174 -4.96 -6.34 -11.75
CA LEU A 174 -5.21 -5.34 -12.79
C LEU A 174 -6.58 -5.54 -13.46
N ASP A 175 -6.91 -6.80 -13.79
CA ASP A 175 -8.20 -7.14 -14.42
C ASP A 175 -9.40 -6.98 -13.48
N ALA A 176 -9.16 -6.98 -12.17
CA ALA A 176 -10.21 -6.90 -11.15
C ALA A 176 -10.50 -5.45 -10.73
N ALA A 177 -9.55 -4.56 -10.84
CA ALA A 177 -9.60 -3.26 -10.20
C ALA A 177 -10.36 -2.20 -10.99
N ASP A 178 -11.16 -1.39 -10.30
CA ASP A 178 -11.77 -0.17 -10.82
C ASP A 178 -10.80 1.02 -10.72
N VAL A 179 -9.86 0.97 -9.77
CA VAL A 179 -8.84 1.99 -9.56
C VAL A 179 -7.48 1.32 -9.33
N VAL A 180 -6.49 1.76 -10.09
CA VAL A 180 -5.14 1.18 -10.08
C VAL A 180 -4.11 2.22 -9.70
N PHE A 181 -3.24 1.87 -8.74
CA PHE A 181 -2.05 2.65 -8.38
C PHE A 181 -0.79 1.87 -8.74
N MET A 182 0.29 2.60 -8.98
CA MET A 182 1.64 2.08 -9.16
C MET A 182 2.67 3.19 -8.94
N ASN A 183 3.95 2.85 -8.91
CA ASN A 183 5.05 3.81 -9.02
C ASN A 183 5.79 3.64 -10.37
N ALA A 184 6.68 4.59 -10.66
CA ALA A 184 7.43 4.62 -11.91
C ALA A 184 8.78 3.87 -11.87
N ASP A 185 9.11 3.20 -10.77
CA ASP A 185 10.46 2.66 -10.52
C ASP A 185 10.91 1.66 -11.59
N ARG A 186 9.98 0.89 -12.18
CA ARG A 186 10.31 -0.16 -13.15
C ARG A 186 9.62 -0.01 -14.51
N ILE A 187 8.83 1.04 -14.71
CA ILE A 187 8.16 1.33 -15.97
C ILE A 187 8.72 2.62 -16.58
N GLY A 188 9.37 2.55 -17.72
CA GLY A 188 10.06 3.70 -18.32
C GLY A 188 9.11 4.85 -18.70
N GLU A 189 7.97 4.54 -19.31
CA GLU A 189 6.95 5.51 -19.70
C GLU A 189 5.57 5.10 -19.16
N PRO A 190 5.15 5.64 -18.00
CA PRO A 190 3.91 5.19 -17.36
C PRO A 190 2.63 5.64 -18.09
N MET A 191 2.61 6.79 -18.75
CA MET A 191 1.39 7.34 -19.37
C MET A 191 0.71 6.41 -20.39
N PRO A 192 1.42 5.75 -21.32
CA PRO A 192 0.81 4.77 -22.22
C PRO A 192 0.16 3.59 -21.47
N PHE A 193 0.77 3.16 -20.37
CA PHE A 193 0.22 2.11 -19.52
C PHE A 193 -1.07 2.57 -18.84
N LEU A 194 -1.09 3.75 -18.21
CA LEU A 194 -2.27 4.29 -17.52
C LEU A 194 -3.46 4.44 -18.49
N ARG A 195 -3.21 4.97 -19.71
CA ARG A 195 -4.24 5.06 -20.76
C ARG A 195 -4.79 3.69 -21.13
N ARG A 196 -3.95 2.67 -21.25
CA ARG A 196 -4.37 1.30 -21.53
C ARG A 196 -5.23 0.73 -20.41
N VAL A 197 -4.85 0.93 -19.14
CA VAL A 197 -5.59 0.46 -17.96
C VAL A 197 -7.00 1.06 -17.96
N VAL A 198 -7.10 2.37 -18.16
CA VAL A 198 -8.40 3.07 -18.24
C VAL A 198 -9.18 2.64 -19.51
N GLY A 199 -8.51 2.47 -20.63
CA GLY A 199 -9.12 1.95 -21.86
C GLY A 199 -9.68 0.53 -21.73
N ASN A 200 -9.16 -0.26 -20.79
CA ASN A 200 -9.65 -1.60 -20.45
C ASN A 200 -10.76 -1.61 -19.38
N GLY A 201 -11.19 -0.45 -18.90
CA GLY A 201 -12.37 -0.33 -18.03
C GLY A 201 -12.13 0.19 -16.63
N ALA A 202 -10.88 0.40 -16.20
CA ALA A 202 -10.63 1.08 -14.94
C ALA A 202 -11.10 2.55 -15.01
N ARG A 203 -11.61 3.06 -13.90
CA ARG A 203 -12.10 4.45 -13.80
C ARG A 203 -10.97 5.45 -13.55
N LEU A 204 -9.89 4.99 -12.91
CA LEU A 204 -8.74 5.81 -12.56
C LEU A 204 -7.49 4.92 -12.53
N ALA A 205 -6.41 5.39 -13.13
CA ALA A 205 -5.09 4.79 -13.03
C ALA A 205 -4.09 5.89 -12.66
N VAL A 206 -3.26 5.66 -11.63
CA VAL A 206 -2.35 6.63 -11.02
C VAL A 206 -0.95 6.06 -10.97
N CYS A 207 0.04 6.86 -11.33
CA CYS A 207 1.46 6.54 -11.16
C CYS A 207 2.15 7.63 -10.34
N THR A 208 2.72 7.26 -9.21
CA THR A 208 3.57 8.16 -8.40
C THR A 208 4.98 8.23 -9.00
N LEU A 209 5.56 9.44 -8.97
CA LEU A 209 6.84 9.80 -9.59
C LEU A 209 7.86 10.27 -8.54
N GLY A 210 7.70 9.86 -7.28
CA GLY A 210 8.55 10.31 -6.17
C GLY A 210 8.49 11.83 -5.97
N ALA A 211 9.63 12.49 -6.03
CA ALA A 211 9.74 13.94 -5.87
C ALA A 211 9.04 14.76 -7.00
N ASP A 212 8.74 14.12 -8.14
CA ASP A 212 8.04 14.76 -9.27
C ASP A 212 6.50 14.66 -9.14
N GLY A 213 5.99 14.18 -8.00
CA GLY A 213 4.56 14.09 -7.71
C GLY A 213 3.89 12.86 -8.29
N ALA A 214 2.80 13.02 -9.02
CA ALA A 214 2.07 11.91 -9.64
C ALA A 214 1.37 12.34 -10.92
N ILE A 215 1.14 11.37 -11.81
CA ILE A 215 0.29 11.50 -13.00
C ILE A 215 -0.85 10.49 -12.92
N ALA A 216 -1.97 10.83 -13.53
CA ALA A 216 -3.11 9.94 -13.57
C ALA A 216 -3.88 10.05 -14.89
N VAL A 217 -4.64 9.01 -15.18
CA VAL A 217 -5.65 9.00 -16.23
C VAL A 217 -6.97 8.56 -15.63
N SER A 218 -8.03 9.29 -15.89
CA SER A 218 -9.38 8.93 -15.44
C SER A 218 -10.35 8.82 -16.62
N SER A 219 -11.44 8.09 -16.41
CA SER A 219 -12.56 8.05 -17.35
C SER A 219 -13.90 7.93 -16.62
N ASP A 220 -14.89 8.63 -17.12
CA ASP A 220 -16.30 8.49 -16.75
C ASP A 220 -17.08 7.57 -17.71
N GLY A 221 -16.36 6.92 -18.65
CA GLY A 221 -16.92 6.09 -19.70
C GLY A 221 -17.15 6.82 -21.02
N ALA A 222 -17.17 8.16 -21.02
CA ALA A 222 -17.34 8.99 -22.23
C ALA A 222 -16.09 9.82 -22.53
N THR A 223 -15.45 10.33 -21.50
CA THR A 223 -14.28 11.23 -21.59
C THR A 223 -13.09 10.62 -20.85
N VAL A 224 -11.93 10.68 -21.47
CA VAL A 224 -10.64 10.33 -20.84
C VAL A 224 -9.89 11.62 -20.53
N VAL A 225 -9.46 11.78 -19.27
CA VAL A 225 -8.77 12.97 -18.79
C VAL A 225 -7.42 12.58 -18.17
N GLU A 226 -6.39 13.35 -18.50
CA GLU A 226 -5.07 13.22 -17.90
C GLU A 226 -4.90 14.26 -16.81
N HIS A 227 -4.30 13.84 -15.70
CA HIS A 227 -4.09 14.65 -14.51
C HIS A 227 -2.62 14.64 -14.10
N ARG A 228 -2.20 15.70 -13.43
CA ARG A 228 -0.89 15.79 -12.80
C ARG A 228 -1.00 16.54 -11.49
N VAL A 229 -0.26 16.08 -10.49
CA VAL A 229 -0.08 16.79 -9.23
C VAL A 229 1.40 16.83 -8.88
N ASP A 230 1.87 17.96 -8.39
CA ASP A 230 3.24 18.08 -7.91
C ASP A 230 3.38 17.52 -6.49
N ALA A 231 4.57 17.04 -6.15
CA ALA A 231 4.87 16.63 -4.78
C ALA A 231 4.83 17.85 -3.84
N VAL A 232 4.39 17.61 -2.60
CA VAL A 232 4.48 18.62 -1.55
C VAL A 232 5.91 18.61 -0.99
N PRO A 233 6.66 19.72 -1.03
CA PRO A 233 8.02 19.78 -0.53
C PRO A 233 8.10 19.54 0.97
N VAL A 234 8.93 18.60 1.41
CA VAL A 234 9.23 18.32 2.82
C VAL A 234 10.67 17.84 2.98
N ASP A 235 11.20 17.95 4.20
CA ASP A 235 12.49 17.33 4.55
C ASP A 235 12.25 15.83 4.78
N VAL A 236 12.66 15.01 3.83
CA VAL A 236 12.41 13.56 3.83
C VAL A 236 13.33 12.88 4.83
N ILE A 237 12.74 12.14 5.78
CA ILE A 237 13.46 11.25 6.71
C ILE A 237 13.50 9.83 6.14
N ASP A 238 12.35 9.32 5.70
CA ASP A 238 12.22 7.99 5.08
C ASP A 238 11.11 8.03 4.02
N ALA A 239 11.33 7.38 2.89
CA ALA A 239 10.36 7.32 1.79
C ALA A 239 9.39 6.12 1.88
N ASN A 240 9.57 5.23 2.87
CA ASN A 240 8.67 4.09 3.05
C ASN A 240 7.25 4.56 3.40
N GLY A 241 6.26 3.92 2.79
CA GLY A 241 4.84 4.21 3.04
C GLY A 241 4.28 5.44 2.31
N ALA A 242 5.13 6.24 1.63
CA ALA A 242 4.64 7.43 0.91
C ALA A 242 3.60 7.09 -0.16
N GLY A 243 3.80 6.01 -0.94
CA GLY A 243 2.82 5.52 -1.91
C GLY A 243 1.52 5.06 -1.28
N ASP A 244 1.62 4.34 -0.15
CA ASP A 244 0.45 3.89 0.62
C ASP A 244 -0.36 5.06 1.17
N ALA A 245 0.33 6.06 1.71
CA ALA A 245 -0.29 7.29 2.20
C ALA A 245 -0.91 8.10 1.05
N PHE A 246 -0.21 8.21 -0.09
CA PHE A 246 -0.76 8.88 -1.28
C PHE A 246 -2.10 8.23 -1.68
N MET A 247 -2.14 6.91 -1.85
CA MET A 247 -3.37 6.17 -2.18
C MET A 247 -4.45 6.36 -1.11
N SER A 248 -4.10 6.35 0.18
CA SER A 248 -5.03 6.56 1.28
C SER A 248 -5.66 7.95 1.25
N GLY A 249 -4.87 8.99 0.98
CA GLY A 249 -5.33 10.36 0.84
C GLY A 249 -6.27 10.55 -0.35
N VAL A 250 -5.92 9.97 -1.51
CA VAL A 250 -6.79 9.97 -2.71
C VAL A 250 -8.11 9.27 -2.41
N LEU A 251 -8.06 8.07 -1.82
CA LEU A 251 -9.25 7.29 -1.51
C LEU A 251 -10.16 8.01 -0.52
N HIS A 252 -9.58 8.58 0.55
CA HIS A 252 -10.32 9.36 1.55
C HIS A 252 -11.06 10.53 0.90
N ALA A 253 -10.36 11.35 0.11
CA ALA A 253 -10.94 12.52 -0.54
C ALA A 253 -12.03 12.15 -1.56
N MET A 254 -11.83 11.10 -2.37
CA MET A 254 -12.84 10.64 -3.31
C MET A 254 -14.10 10.11 -2.61
N LEU A 255 -13.98 9.44 -1.47
CA LEU A 255 -15.13 9.03 -0.66
C LEU A 255 -15.89 10.21 -0.05
N ASP A 256 -15.22 11.34 0.16
CA ASP A 256 -15.85 12.60 0.60
C ASP A 256 -16.39 13.44 -0.56
N GLY A 257 -16.28 12.94 -1.81
CA GLY A 257 -16.88 13.55 -2.99
C GLY A 257 -15.98 14.53 -3.73
N ALA A 258 -14.66 14.52 -3.45
CA ALA A 258 -13.69 15.30 -4.22
C ALA A 258 -13.60 14.80 -5.67
N ASP A 259 -13.35 15.69 -6.61
CA ASP A 259 -12.95 15.33 -7.96
C ASP A 259 -11.52 14.74 -7.98
N VAL A 260 -11.08 14.27 -9.14
CA VAL A 260 -9.79 13.58 -9.25
C VAL A 260 -8.63 14.52 -8.93
N ASP A 261 -8.65 15.78 -9.37
CA ASP A 261 -7.56 16.72 -9.13
C ASP A 261 -7.42 17.05 -7.65
N ALA A 262 -8.51 17.38 -6.99
CA ALA A 262 -8.54 17.64 -5.54
C ALA A 262 -8.15 16.38 -4.73
N ALA A 263 -8.54 15.19 -5.19
CA ALA A 263 -8.15 13.94 -4.55
C ALA A 263 -6.65 13.66 -4.69
N LEU A 264 -6.05 13.88 -5.86
CA LEU A 264 -4.61 13.75 -6.06
C LEU A 264 -3.81 14.72 -5.18
N GLU A 265 -4.27 15.97 -5.04
CA GLU A 265 -3.68 16.93 -4.11
C GLU A 265 -3.78 16.47 -2.65
N ALA A 266 -4.92 15.89 -2.25
CA ALA A 266 -5.06 15.31 -0.91
C ALA A 266 -4.10 14.15 -0.69
N GLY A 267 -3.91 13.29 -1.72
CA GLY A 267 -2.91 12.23 -1.75
C GLY A 267 -1.49 12.77 -1.55
N ALA A 268 -1.10 13.81 -2.30
CA ALA A 268 0.22 14.42 -2.20
C ALA A 268 0.49 15.01 -0.81
N ARG A 269 -0.50 15.70 -0.22
CA ARG A 269 -0.40 16.23 1.16
C ARG A 269 -0.27 15.12 2.19
N HIS A 270 -1.02 14.03 2.03
CA HIS A 270 -0.95 12.91 2.97
C HIS A 270 0.36 12.13 2.83
N ALA A 271 0.86 11.91 1.62
CA ALA A 271 2.18 11.34 1.39
C ALA A 271 3.28 12.18 2.07
N ALA A 272 3.24 13.50 1.92
CA ALA A 272 4.19 14.41 2.57
C ALA A 272 4.17 14.26 4.11
N SER A 273 3.02 13.98 4.71
CA SER A 273 2.89 13.82 6.17
C SER A 273 3.58 12.57 6.71
N VAL A 274 3.83 11.55 5.89
CA VAL A 274 4.52 10.32 6.33
C VAL A 274 6.02 10.33 6.02
N LEU A 275 6.48 11.18 5.13
CA LEU A 275 7.91 11.30 4.78
C LEU A 275 8.79 11.86 5.91
N VAL A 276 8.19 12.38 6.97
CA VAL A 276 8.86 13.05 8.11
C VAL A 276 9.06 12.12 9.32
N THR A 277 8.85 10.84 9.16
CA THR A 277 9.11 9.81 10.18
C THR A 277 9.99 8.70 9.61
N ARG A 278 10.70 7.98 10.49
CA ARG A 278 11.43 6.77 10.11
C ARG A 278 10.58 5.49 10.13
N HIS A 279 9.34 5.60 10.56
CA HIS A 279 8.39 4.51 10.61
C HIS A 279 7.42 4.58 9.43
N LEU A 280 6.72 3.49 9.18
CA LEU A 280 5.73 3.39 8.10
C LEU A 280 4.66 4.51 8.14
N HIS A 281 4.38 5.03 9.34
CA HIS A 281 3.43 6.12 9.54
C HIS A 281 3.73 6.85 10.88
N PRO A 282 3.56 8.19 10.98
CA PRO A 282 3.83 8.94 12.20
C PRO A 282 3.06 8.49 13.44
N SER A 283 1.90 7.85 13.27
CA SER A 283 1.15 7.27 14.39
C SER A 283 1.93 6.19 15.15
N LEU A 284 2.99 5.66 14.57
CA LEU A 284 3.86 4.65 15.18
C LEU A 284 4.99 5.26 16.01
N ASP A 285 5.31 6.55 15.86
CA ASP A 285 6.43 7.21 16.52
C ASP A 285 6.32 7.13 18.06
N ALA A 286 5.12 7.32 18.59
CA ALA A 286 4.87 7.23 20.03
C ALA A 286 4.98 5.80 20.59
N ILE A 287 4.91 4.78 19.72
CA ILE A 287 4.91 3.36 20.11
C ILE A 287 6.29 2.74 19.94
N LEU A 288 6.98 3.11 18.86
CA LEU A 288 8.26 2.50 18.47
C LEU A 288 9.47 3.36 18.86
N GLY A 289 9.31 4.65 19.09
CA GLY A 289 10.32 5.58 19.57
C GLY A 289 11.13 6.23 18.49
#